data_38f498e2f734e1d4608b65b20b325448
#
_entry.id   38f498e2f734e1d4608b65b20b325448
#
_cell.length_a   1.000
_cell.length_b   1.000
_cell.length_c   1.000
_cell.angle_alpha   90.00
_cell.angle_beta   90.00
_cell.angle_gamma   90.00
#
_symmetry.space_group_name_H-M   'P 1'
#
loop_
_entity.id
_entity.type
_entity.pdbx_description
1 polymer ?
#
loop_
_entity_poly.entity_id
_entity_poly.type
_entity_poly.pdbx_seq_one_letter_code
_entity_poly.pdbx_strand_id
1 'polypeptide(L)'
;MRSSAGKIQMTGFNDLFQAGGAAEADGERVQDIPLDELFPFKDHPFQVRDDEAMQETTDSIAKHGVLVPGIVRPRPEGGYEIVAGHRRKRGSELAGRDTMPVIVRSLDDDEATIIMVDSNLQREKILPSEKAFAYKMKLEALKHQGRRQDQTCAPAVHKLKTRDKIAQEAGEKSGMAVTRYISLTKLIPPLLVLVDEEKLSISAAADYISDLSESEQTDLMTVMDKLNVIPGRDQLTKIKQYSKDGTLTITVIEALLSAERPAAVQVVFKLSTPI
;
A
#
# COMPACT_ATOMS: atom_id res chain seq x y z
N MET A 1 -26.89 21.34 33.51
CA MET A 1 -26.39 19.97 33.46
C MET A 1 -25.58 19.80 32.16
N ARG A 2 -24.26 19.71 32.26
CA ARG A 2 -23.37 19.61 31.09
C ARG A 2 -23.14 18.13 30.82
N SER A 3 -23.57 17.63 29.65
CA SER A 3 -23.28 16.29 29.16
C SER A 3 -21.84 16.26 28.65
N SER A 4 -20.99 15.47 29.28
CA SER A 4 -19.62 15.20 28.88
C SER A 4 -19.65 14.06 27.84
N ALA A 5 -19.52 14.41 26.58
CA ALA A 5 -19.25 13.43 25.53
C ALA A 5 -17.78 13.03 25.61
N GLY A 6 -17.50 11.85 26.14
CA GLY A 6 -16.16 11.28 26.18
C GLY A 6 -15.63 11.05 24.78
N LYS A 7 -14.46 11.64 24.46
CA LYS A 7 -13.69 11.34 23.27
C LYS A 7 -13.17 9.90 23.34
N ILE A 8 -13.69 9.01 22.52
CA ILE A 8 -13.11 7.68 22.31
C ILE A 8 -11.87 7.89 21.43
N GLN A 9 -10.69 7.80 22.01
CA GLN A 9 -9.42 7.68 21.27
C GLN A 9 -9.17 6.18 21.03
N MET A 10 -9.35 5.74 19.80
CA MET A 10 -8.93 4.40 19.37
C MET A 10 -7.42 4.42 19.10
N THR A 11 -6.63 3.74 19.92
CA THR A 11 -5.16 3.77 19.88
C THR A 11 -4.50 2.47 19.44
N GLY A 12 -5.24 1.48 18.92
CA GLY A 12 -4.61 0.29 18.40
C GLY A 12 -5.59 -0.79 17.92
N PHE A 13 -5.04 -1.76 17.19
CA PHE A 13 -5.74 -2.93 16.69
C PHE A 13 -6.43 -3.73 17.83
N ASN A 14 -5.86 -3.74 19.03
CA ASN A 14 -6.46 -4.36 20.23
C ASN A 14 -7.75 -3.68 20.69
N ASP A 15 -7.90 -2.36 20.47
CA ASP A 15 -9.12 -1.64 20.87
C ASP A 15 -10.30 -2.02 19.96
N LEU A 16 -10.04 -2.47 18.73
CA LEU A 16 -11.06 -2.98 17.82
C LEU A 16 -11.72 -4.27 18.35
N PHE A 17 -10.97 -5.06 19.14
CA PHE A 17 -11.46 -6.30 19.76
C PHE A 17 -11.99 -6.10 21.19
N GLN A 18 -11.66 -4.99 21.87
CA GLN A 18 -12.09 -4.72 23.24
C GLN A 18 -13.28 -3.75 23.34
N ALA A 19 -13.65 -3.04 22.29
CA ALA A 19 -14.78 -2.09 22.30
C ALA A 19 -16.18 -2.76 22.28
N GLY A 20 -16.26 -4.07 22.45
CA GLY A 20 -17.49 -4.85 22.51
C GLY A 20 -18.05 -5.01 23.94
N GLY A 21 -18.23 -3.92 24.68
CA GLY A 21 -19.02 -3.89 25.92
C GLY A 21 -20.49 -3.70 25.64
N ALA A 22 -21.28 -4.79 25.74
CA ALA A 22 -22.72 -4.87 25.97
C ALA A 22 -23.64 -3.95 25.11
N ALA A 23 -23.87 -4.38 23.88
CA ALA A 23 -25.18 -4.30 23.21
C ALA A 23 -25.35 -5.64 22.49
N GLU A 24 -26.45 -6.33 22.74
CA GLU A 24 -26.90 -7.51 22.00
C GLU A 24 -27.23 -7.12 20.56
N ALA A 25 -26.17 -6.94 19.74
CA ALA A 25 -26.25 -6.97 18.31
C ALA A 25 -25.73 -8.35 17.90
N ASP A 26 -26.43 -9.02 17.02
CA ASP A 26 -26.22 -10.35 16.42
C ASP A 26 -24.75 -10.80 16.50
N GLY A 27 -24.42 -11.62 17.55
CA GLY A 27 -23.06 -11.71 18.11
C GLY A 27 -22.10 -12.22 17.06
N GLU A 28 -21.02 -11.46 16.81
CA GLU A 28 -19.87 -11.91 16.03
C GLU A 28 -19.37 -13.26 16.55
N ARG A 29 -19.80 -14.34 15.93
CA ARG A 29 -19.40 -15.70 16.32
C ARG A 29 -18.31 -16.18 15.39
N VAL A 30 -17.29 -16.79 15.97
CA VAL A 30 -16.30 -17.54 15.20
C VAL A 30 -16.97 -18.76 14.63
N GLN A 31 -16.82 -18.98 13.33
CA GLN A 31 -17.36 -20.10 12.57
C GLN A 31 -16.21 -20.75 11.78
N ASP A 32 -16.20 -22.08 11.74
CA ASP A 32 -15.29 -22.81 10.88
C ASP A 32 -15.90 -22.94 9.49
N ILE A 33 -15.29 -22.24 8.52
CA ILE A 33 -15.76 -22.20 7.12
C ILE A 33 -14.79 -22.99 6.25
N PRO A 34 -15.32 -23.83 5.31
CA PRO A 34 -14.51 -24.53 4.31
C PRO A 34 -13.62 -23.58 3.53
N LEU A 35 -12.35 -23.97 3.26
CA LEU A 35 -11.38 -23.14 2.56
C LEU A 35 -11.77 -22.84 1.11
N ASP A 36 -12.54 -23.70 0.47
CA ASP A 36 -13.07 -23.55 -0.88
C ASP A 36 -14.24 -22.55 -0.95
N GLU A 37 -14.89 -22.23 0.17
CA GLU A 37 -15.89 -21.16 0.28
C GLU A 37 -15.27 -19.79 0.59
N LEU A 38 -13.95 -19.73 0.83
CA LEU A 38 -13.22 -18.51 1.15
C LEU A 38 -12.52 -17.96 -0.10
N PHE A 39 -12.98 -16.82 -0.59
CA PHE A 39 -12.47 -16.17 -1.80
C PHE A 39 -11.58 -14.98 -1.46
N PRO A 40 -10.53 -14.69 -2.26
CA PRO A 40 -9.67 -13.55 -2.02
C PRO A 40 -10.43 -12.23 -2.20
N PHE A 41 -9.99 -11.18 -1.50
CA PHE A 41 -10.49 -9.82 -1.67
C PHE A 41 -10.24 -9.34 -3.10
N LYS A 42 -11.24 -8.69 -3.69
CA LYS A 42 -11.12 -8.12 -5.03
C LYS A 42 -10.00 -7.08 -5.08
N ASP A 43 -9.13 -7.17 -6.09
CA ASP A 43 -8.02 -6.24 -6.32
C ASP A 43 -7.07 -6.11 -5.09
N HIS A 44 -6.88 -7.21 -4.34
CA HIS A 44 -6.03 -7.25 -3.15
C HIS A 44 -4.58 -6.85 -3.47
N PRO A 45 -4.07 -5.72 -2.93
CA PRO A 45 -2.77 -5.20 -3.33
C PRO A 45 -1.58 -5.95 -2.73
N PHE A 46 -1.79 -6.67 -1.64
CA PHE A 46 -0.73 -7.36 -0.91
C PHE A 46 -0.57 -8.79 -1.37
N GLN A 47 0.64 -9.15 -1.77
CA GLN A 47 0.93 -10.51 -2.22
C GLN A 47 1.01 -11.49 -1.05
N VAL A 48 0.41 -12.67 -1.26
CA VAL A 48 0.64 -13.82 -0.39
C VAL A 48 1.75 -14.65 -1.02
N ARG A 49 2.93 -14.63 -0.39
CA ARG A 49 4.12 -15.35 -0.87
C ARG A 49 4.35 -16.57 -0.03
N ASP A 50 4.78 -17.66 -0.67
CA ASP A 50 5.20 -18.89 0.00
C ASP A 50 6.70 -18.75 0.37
N ASP A 51 6.98 -17.81 1.29
CA ASP A 51 8.31 -17.51 1.85
C ASP A 51 8.54 -18.25 3.19
N GLU A 52 9.72 -18.06 3.80
CA GLU A 52 10.07 -18.65 5.09
C GLU A 52 9.06 -18.30 6.19
N ALA A 53 8.57 -17.04 6.22
CA ALA A 53 7.55 -16.62 7.17
C ALA A 53 6.18 -17.28 6.90
N MET A 54 5.90 -17.72 5.67
CA MET A 54 4.73 -18.55 5.38
C MET A 54 4.93 -19.97 5.89
N GLN A 55 6.13 -20.54 5.78
CA GLN A 55 6.45 -21.84 6.33
C GLN A 55 6.25 -21.87 7.85
N GLU A 56 6.77 -20.86 8.56
CA GLU A 56 6.53 -20.70 10.01
C GLU A 56 5.04 -20.62 10.35
N THR A 57 4.28 -19.87 9.56
CA THR A 57 2.81 -19.76 9.71
C THR A 57 2.16 -21.11 9.51
N THR A 58 2.57 -21.87 8.49
CA THR A 58 2.06 -23.20 8.17
C THR A 58 2.35 -24.19 9.31
N ASP A 59 3.59 -24.20 9.80
CA ASP A 59 4.00 -25.08 10.90
C ASP A 59 3.24 -24.78 12.20
N SER A 60 3.01 -23.50 12.48
CA SER A 60 2.19 -23.08 13.62
C SER A 60 0.74 -23.54 13.47
N ILE A 61 0.16 -23.39 12.29
CA ILE A 61 -1.23 -23.82 12.01
C ILE A 61 -1.34 -25.36 12.07
N ALA A 62 -0.33 -26.09 11.58
CA ALA A 62 -0.33 -27.54 11.66
C ALA A 62 -0.34 -28.04 13.12
N LYS A 63 0.41 -27.37 14.02
CA LYS A 63 0.54 -27.75 15.44
C LYS A 63 -0.64 -27.28 16.29
N HIS A 64 -1.10 -26.05 16.10
CA HIS A 64 -2.02 -25.37 17.04
C HIS A 64 -3.34 -24.95 16.40
N GLY A 65 -3.52 -25.16 15.09
CA GLY A 65 -4.63 -24.58 14.35
C GLY A 65 -4.47 -23.06 14.15
N VAL A 66 -5.50 -22.44 13.60
CA VAL A 66 -5.54 -20.99 13.43
C VAL A 66 -6.00 -20.34 14.75
N LEU A 67 -5.05 -19.74 15.47
CA LEU A 67 -5.30 -19.15 16.81
C LEU A 67 -6.12 -17.85 16.74
N VAL A 68 -5.94 -17.06 15.70
CA VAL A 68 -6.66 -15.79 15.49
C VAL A 68 -7.58 -15.96 14.27
N PRO A 69 -8.90 -15.82 14.41
CA PRO A 69 -9.82 -16.02 13.29
C PRO A 69 -9.63 -14.99 12.19
N GLY A 70 -9.93 -15.37 10.93
CA GLY A 70 -10.01 -14.43 9.81
C GLY A 70 -11.24 -13.54 9.94
N ILE A 71 -11.27 -12.43 9.17
CA ILE A 71 -12.46 -11.61 8.98
C ILE A 71 -12.92 -11.80 7.55
N VAL A 72 -14.19 -12.14 7.37
CA VAL A 72 -14.80 -12.35 6.06
C VAL A 72 -16.14 -11.64 5.96
N ARG A 73 -16.60 -11.39 4.72
CA ARG A 73 -17.96 -10.89 4.46
C ARG A 73 -18.68 -11.81 3.47
N PRO A 74 -20.02 -11.91 3.53
CA PRO A 74 -20.79 -12.68 2.54
C PRO A 74 -20.63 -12.09 1.15
N ARG A 75 -20.57 -12.95 0.11
CA ARG A 75 -20.57 -12.56 -1.30
C ARG A 75 -21.97 -12.74 -1.91
N PRO A 76 -22.38 -11.86 -2.85
CA PRO A 76 -23.64 -12.04 -3.57
C PRO A 76 -23.72 -13.34 -4.37
N GLU A 77 -22.57 -13.84 -4.87
CA GLU A 77 -22.46 -15.06 -5.67
C GLU A 77 -22.37 -16.33 -4.82
N GLY A 78 -22.41 -16.20 -3.50
CA GLY A 78 -22.22 -17.28 -2.53
C GLY A 78 -20.77 -17.37 -2.02
N GLY A 79 -20.61 -18.03 -0.88
CA GLY A 79 -19.37 -18.07 -0.13
C GLY A 79 -18.99 -16.71 0.50
N TYR A 80 -17.74 -16.56 0.86
CA TYR A 80 -17.27 -15.44 1.65
C TYR A 80 -16.01 -14.81 1.04
N GLU A 81 -15.95 -13.48 1.02
CA GLU A 81 -14.75 -12.72 0.66
C GLU A 81 -13.90 -12.47 1.90
N ILE A 82 -12.62 -12.79 1.82
CA ILE A 82 -11.67 -12.58 2.92
C ILE A 82 -11.26 -11.11 2.99
N VAL A 83 -11.61 -10.45 4.06
CA VAL A 83 -11.18 -9.07 4.35
C VAL A 83 -9.84 -9.05 5.08
N ALA A 84 -9.64 -9.96 6.05
CA ALA A 84 -8.36 -10.13 6.74
C ALA A 84 -8.08 -11.60 7.02
N GLY A 85 -6.84 -12.04 6.74
CA GLY A 85 -6.41 -13.41 7.01
C GLY A 85 -6.00 -14.24 5.80
N HIS A 86 -5.70 -13.63 4.65
CA HIS A 86 -5.25 -14.31 3.44
C HIS A 86 -4.05 -15.25 3.68
N ARG A 87 -3.05 -14.82 4.47
CA ARG A 87 -1.92 -15.68 4.85
C ARG A 87 -2.34 -16.87 5.71
N ARG A 88 -3.34 -16.70 6.59
CA ARG A 88 -3.88 -17.79 7.42
C ARG A 88 -4.62 -18.81 6.57
N LYS A 89 -5.42 -18.35 5.58
CA LYS A 89 -6.02 -19.25 4.59
C LYS A 89 -4.94 -20.05 3.87
N ARG A 90 -3.92 -19.37 3.29
CA ARG A 90 -2.84 -20.05 2.57
C ARG A 90 -2.08 -21.04 3.46
N GLY A 91 -1.74 -20.65 4.69
CA GLY A 91 -1.10 -21.55 5.66
C GLY A 91 -1.97 -22.73 6.06
N SER A 92 -3.31 -22.57 6.13
CA SER A 92 -4.25 -23.66 6.37
C SER A 92 -4.29 -24.64 5.20
N GLU A 93 -4.30 -24.15 3.94
CA GLU A 93 -4.19 -24.97 2.73
C GLU A 93 -2.91 -25.81 2.74
N LEU A 94 -1.76 -25.17 3.01
CA LEU A 94 -0.45 -25.84 3.06
C LEU A 94 -0.33 -26.82 4.23
N ALA A 95 -1.03 -26.55 5.34
CA ALA A 95 -1.11 -27.47 6.50
C ALA A 95 -2.13 -28.61 6.32
N GLY A 96 -2.79 -28.71 5.16
CA GLY A 96 -3.78 -29.75 4.86
C GLY A 96 -5.05 -29.67 5.71
N ARG A 97 -5.46 -28.44 6.09
CA ARG A 97 -6.75 -28.21 6.78
C ARG A 97 -7.86 -28.02 5.76
N ASP A 98 -9.06 -28.47 6.10
CA ASP A 98 -10.25 -28.32 5.24
C ASP A 98 -11.02 -27.03 5.56
N THR A 99 -10.88 -26.50 6.79
CA THR A 99 -11.61 -25.34 7.28
C THR A 99 -10.68 -24.33 7.95
N MET A 100 -11.16 -23.09 8.08
CA MET A 100 -10.48 -22.03 8.84
C MET A 100 -11.50 -21.29 9.73
N PRO A 101 -11.18 -21.01 11.00
CA PRO A 101 -12.01 -20.17 11.85
C PRO A 101 -12.03 -18.72 11.35
N VAL A 102 -13.24 -18.18 11.18
CA VAL A 102 -13.47 -16.82 10.71
C VAL A 102 -14.60 -16.13 11.48
N ILE A 103 -14.57 -14.81 11.47
CA ILE A 103 -15.68 -13.97 11.92
C ILE A 103 -16.36 -13.41 10.68
N VAL A 104 -17.65 -13.71 10.53
CA VAL A 104 -18.45 -13.18 9.43
C VAL A 104 -19.00 -11.81 9.82
N ARG A 105 -18.70 -10.78 9.01
CA ARG A 105 -19.17 -9.42 9.20
C ARG A 105 -19.94 -8.93 7.97
N SER A 106 -21.04 -8.24 8.20
CA SER A 106 -21.73 -7.51 7.13
C SER A 106 -21.04 -6.17 6.94
N LEU A 107 -20.14 -6.08 5.96
CA LEU A 107 -19.34 -4.90 5.66
C LEU A 107 -19.67 -4.40 4.26
N ASP A 108 -19.79 -3.08 4.10
CA ASP A 108 -19.82 -2.49 2.77
C ASP A 108 -18.42 -2.49 2.12
N ASP A 109 -18.32 -2.10 0.84
CA ASP A 109 -17.06 -2.15 0.09
C ASP A 109 -16.00 -1.19 0.67
N ASP A 110 -16.42 -0.03 1.15
CA ASP A 110 -15.52 0.96 1.73
C ASP A 110 -14.99 0.50 3.09
N GLU A 111 -15.85 -0.04 3.94
CA GLU A 111 -15.48 -0.59 5.26
C GLU A 111 -14.54 -1.79 5.10
N ALA A 112 -14.88 -2.73 4.22
CA ALA A 112 -14.05 -3.89 3.95
C ALA A 112 -12.67 -3.49 3.41
N THR A 113 -12.60 -2.51 2.49
CA THR A 113 -11.35 -1.97 1.96
C THR A 113 -10.48 -1.36 3.07
N ILE A 114 -11.06 -0.55 3.96
CA ILE A 114 -10.33 0.07 5.07
C ILE A 114 -9.75 -0.99 6.01
N ILE A 115 -10.57 -1.97 6.43
CA ILE A 115 -10.12 -3.05 7.31
C ILE A 115 -9.03 -3.89 6.64
N MET A 116 -9.20 -4.24 5.36
CA MET A 116 -8.21 -4.98 4.59
C MET A 116 -6.87 -4.24 4.54
N VAL A 117 -6.87 -2.96 4.22
CA VAL A 117 -5.64 -2.16 4.17
C VAL A 117 -5.00 -2.05 5.54
N ASP A 118 -5.76 -1.69 6.59
CA ASP A 118 -5.22 -1.49 7.93
C ASP A 118 -4.62 -2.75 8.53
N SER A 119 -5.25 -3.91 8.32
CA SER A 119 -4.73 -5.20 8.78
C SER A 119 -3.41 -5.60 8.10
N ASN A 120 -3.12 -5.10 6.91
CA ASN A 120 -1.91 -5.40 6.16
C ASN A 120 -0.81 -4.35 6.36
N LEU A 121 -1.14 -3.08 6.64
CA LEU A 121 -0.15 -2.03 6.92
C LEU A 121 0.63 -2.26 8.22
N GLN A 122 0.19 -3.19 9.06
CA GLN A 122 0.90 -3.60 10.29
C GLN A 122 2.06 -4.59 10.03
N ARG A 123 2.26 -5.04 8.78
CA ARG A 123 3.33 -5.99 8.43
C ARG A 123 4.69 -5.28 8.48
N GLU A 124 5.73 -6.00 8.91
CA GLU A 124 7.10 -5.47 8.97
C GLU A 124 7.68 -5.14 7.59
N LYS A 125 7.36 -5.96 6.59
CA LYS A 125 7.87 -5.79 5.22
C LYS A 125 6.70 -5.68 4.25
N ILE A 126 6.54 -4.51 3.66
CA ILE A 126 5.54 -4.20 2.63
C ILE A 126 6.27 -3.52 1.48
N LEU A 127 6.06 -4.01 0.26
CA LEU A 127 6.66 -3.40 -0.91
C LEU A 127 6.13 -1.98 -1.16
N PRO A 128 6.95 -1.07 -1.72
CA PRO A 128 6.49 0.25 -2.15
C PRO A 128 5.28 0.21 -3.06
N SER A 129 5.23 -0.73 -4.01
CA SER A 129 4.07 -0.94 -4.89
C SER A 129 2.82 -1.34 -4.12
N GLU A 130 2.92 -2.28 -3.16
CA GLU A 130 1.81 -2.70 -2.32
C GLU A 130 1.25 -1.53 -1.50
N LYS A 131 2.13 -0.73 -0.87
CA LYS A 131 1.73 0.50 -0.16
C LYS A 131 1.04 1.50 -1.08
N ALA A 132 1.53 1.66 -2.32
CA ALA A 132 0.97 2.58 -3.29
C ALA A 132 -0.49 2.28 -3.60
N PHE A 133 -0.80 1.03 -3.95
CA PHE A 133 -2.17 0.60 -4.24
C PHE A 133 -3.04 0.60 -2.99
N ALA A 134 -2.53 0.15 -1.84
CA ALA A 134 -3.24 0.16 -0.57
C ALA A 134 -3.66 1.58 -0.15
N TYR A 135 -2.75 2.55 -0.20
CA TYR A 135 -3.08 3.94 0.12
C TYR A 135 -4.07 4.56 -0.87
N LYS A 136 -3.98 4.21 -2.15
CA LYS A 136 -4.95 4.65 -3.16
C LYS A 136 -6.34 4.12 -2.82
N MET A 137 -6.49 2.82 -2.58
CA MET A 137 -7.76 2.19 -2.22
C MET A 137 -8.34 2.79 -0.93
N LYS A 138 -7.54 2.91 0.13
CA LYS A 138 -7.99 3.51 1.40
C LYS A 138 -8.40 4.97 1.23
N LEU A 139 -7.67 5.76 0.43
CA LEU A 139 -8.03 7.15 0.16
C LEU A 139 -9.36 7.26 -0.60
N GLU A 140 -9.63 6.36 -1.53
CA GLU A 140 -10.88 6.30 -2.29
C GLU A 140 -12.05 5.91 -1.38
N ALA A 141 -11.92 4.85 -0.58
CA ALA A 141 -12.92 4.42 0.40
C ALA A 141 -13.29 5.54 1.39
N LEU A 142 -12.29 6.19 1.99
CA LEU A 142 -12.52 7.30 2.92
C LEU A 142 -13.20 8.51 2.27
N LYS A 143 -12.96 8.77 0.98
CA LYS A 143 -13.68 9.84 0.25
C LYS A 143 -15.15 9.49 0.02
N HIS A 144 -15.45 8.22 -0.26
CA HIS A 144 -16.84 7.77 -0.44
C HIS A 144 -17.60 7.88 0.87
N GLN A 145 -17.05 7.45 2.00
CA GLN A 145 -17.64 7.60 3.32
C GLN A 145 -17.85 9.08 3.70
N GLY A 146 -16.86 9.95 3.45
CA GLY A 146 -16.99 11.39 3.72
C GLY A 146 -18.08 12.08 2.90
N ARG A 147 -18.33 11.65 1.65
CA ARG A 147 -19.43 12.16 0.83
C ARG A 147 -20.82 11.75 1.35
N ARG A 148 -20.93 10.61 2.04
CA ARG A 148 -22.18 10.18 2.66
C ARG A 148 -22.50 10.98 3.92
N GLN A 149 -21.48 11.51 4.62
CA GLN A 149 -21.64 12.22 5.89
C GLN A 149 -21.73 13.75 5.77
N ASP A 150 -21.13 14.36 4.73
CA ASP A 150 -21.00 15.83 4.63
C ASP A 150 -21.31 16.37 3.22
N GLN A 151 -22.50 16.93 3.06
CA GLN A 151 -22.83 17.72 1.85
C GLN A 151 -22.33 19.18 1.93
N THR A 152 -21.61 19.59 2.97
CA THR A 152 -21.34 21.00 3.28
C THR A 152 -19.88 21.47 3.23
N CYS A 153 -18.88 20.61 3.01
CA CYS A 153 -17.45 21.01 3.03
C CYS A 153 -16.77 20.99 1.67
N ALA A 154 -15.97 22.03 1.39
CA ALA A 154 -15.21 22.20 0.15
C ALA A 154 -14.22 21.05 -0.10
N PRO A 155 -14.18 20.45 -1.32
CA PRO A 155 -13.49 19.18 -1.59
C PRO A 155 -11.95 19.19 -1.38
N ALA A 156 -11.29 20.35 -1.49
CA ALA A 156 -9.83 20.45 -1.44
C ALA A 156 -9.25 20.33 -0.03
N VAL A 157 -9.91 20.93 0.97
CA VAL A 157 -9.47 20.90 2.38
C VAL A 157 -9.63 19.50 2.98
N HIS A 158 -10.66 18.78 2.56
CA HIS A 158 -10.92 17.40 3.02
C HIS A 158 -9.83 16.42 2.51
N LYS A 159 -9.33 16.60 1.28
CA LYS A 159 -8.30 15.72 0.68
C LYS A 159 -6.96 15.77 1.43
N LEU A 160 -6.53 16.95 1.86
CA LEU A 160 -5.28 17.11 2.60
C LEU A 160 -5.38 16.45 3.98
N LYS A 161 -6.47 16.72 4.72
CA LYS A 161 -6.70 16.12 6.04
C LYS A 161 -6.81 14.59 5.99
N THR A 162 -7.43 14.01 4.95
CA THR A 162 -7.56 12.56 4.81
C THR A 162 -6.22 11.89 4.58
N ARG A 163 -5.33 12.47 3.75
CA ARG A 163 -3.97 11.94 3.54
C ARG A 163 -3.11 12.02 4.80
N ASP A 164 -3.22 13.10 5.56
CA ASP A 164 -2.50 13.24 6.83
C ASP A 164 -3.00 12.21 7.86
N LYS A 165 -4.30 11.92 7.88
CA LYS A 165 -4.87 10.84 8.70
C LYS A 165 -4.30 9.47 8.31
N ILE A 166 -4.28 9.14 7.00
CA ILE A 166 -3.68 7.90 6.50
C ILE A 166 -2.20 7.82 6.89
N ALA A 167 -1.45 8.93 6.75
CA ALA A 167 -0.03 8.97 7.10
C ALA A 167 0.18 8.68 8.59
N GLN A 168 -0.60 9.28 9.46
CA GLN A 168 -0.53 9.06 10.91
C GLN A 168 -0.83 7.60 11.29
N GLU A 169 -1.90 7.01 10.71
CA GLU A 169 -2.29 5.62 10.96
C GLU A 169 -1.27 4.61 10.43
N ALA A 170 -0.61 4.92 9.31
CA ALA A 170 0.39 4.06 8.68
C ALA A 170 1.83 4.30 9.17
N GLY A 171 2.05 5.24 10.10
CA GLY A 171 3.39 5.59 10.58
C GLY A 171 4.25 6.32 9.54
N GLU A 172 3.64 6.92 8.50
CA GLU A 172 4.34 7.70 7.49
C GLU A 172 4.61 9.14 7.99
N LYS A 173 5.69 9.76 7.50
CA LYS A 173 6.15 11.07 7.95
C LYS A 173 5.13 12.21 7.70
N SER A 174 4.31 12.10 6.66
CA SER A 174 3.36 13.15 6.26
C SER A 174 2.39 12.66 5.17
N GLY A 175 1.28 13.37 4.97
CA GLY A 175 0.38 13.15 3.83
C GLY A 175 1.05 13.32 2.46
N MET A 176 2.19 14.04 2.38
CA MET A 176 2.99 14.14 1.17
C MET A 176 3.68 12.80 0.85
N ALA A 177 4.15 12.06 1.86
CA ALA A 177 4.68 10.71 1.66
C ALA A 177 3.61 9.79 1.08
N VAL A 178 2.40 9.80 1.64
CA VAL A 178 1.25 9.06 1.09
C VAL A 178 0.95 9.46 -0.37
N THR A 179 1.05 10.76 -0.68
CA THR A 179 0.86 11.24 -2.06
C THR A 179 1.89 10.66 -3.02
N ARG A 180 3.18 10.59 -2.62
CA ARG A 180 4.24 10.00 -3.43
C ARG A 180 3.99 8.50 -3.67
N TYR A 181 3.64 7.75 -2.64
CA TYR A 181 3.26 6.35 -2.82
C TYR A 181 2.10 6.21 -3.81
N ILE A 182 1.03 6.96 -3.66
CA ILE A 182 -0.11 6.92 -4.59
C ILE A 182 0.31 7.26 -6.03
N SER A 183 1.26 8.18 -6.23
CA SER A 183 1.78 8.51 -7.56
C SER A 183 2.45 7.31 -8.25
N LEU A 184 3.04 6.37 -7.49
CA LEU A 184 3.63 5.15 -8.05
C LEU A 184 2.61 4.26 -8.79
N THR A 185 1.30 4.36 -8.45
CA THR A 185 0.25 3.59 -9.15
C THR A 185 0.07 3.99 -10.62
N LYS A 186 0.73 5.06 -11.08
CA LYS A 186 0.74 5.51 -12.48
C LYS A 186 1.92 4.95 -13.28
N LEU A 187 2.84 4.24 -12.62
CA LEU A 187 4.01 3.67 -13.28
C LEU A 187 3.64 2.38 -14.01
N ILE A 188 4.31 2.14 -15.13
CA ILE A 188 4.26 0.84 -15.80
C ILE A 188 4.90 -0.25 -14.90
N PRO A 189 4.46 -1.52 -15.01
CA PRO A 189 4.93 -2.59 -14.12
C PRO A 189 6.46 -2.75 -14.04
N PRO A 190 7.25 -2.65 -15.13
CA PRO A 190 8.70 -2.76 -15.03
C PRO A 190 9.35 -1.69 -14.13
N LEU A 191 8.84 -0.44 -14.18
CA LEU A 191 9.35 0.64 -13.34
C LEU A 191 8.95 0.47 -11.88
N LEU A 192 7.76 -0.11 -11.59
CA LEU A 192 7.37 -0.49 -10.23
C LEU A 192 8.30 -1.54 -9.64
N VAL A 193 8.71 -2.54 -10.44
CA VAL A 193 9.68 -3.56 -10.01
C VAL A 193 10.99 -2.92 -9.59
N LEU A 194 11.51 -1.93 -10.35
CA LEU A 194 12.73 -1.22 -9.97
C LEU A 194 12.59 -0.44 -8.66
N VAL A 195 11.39 0.07 -8.35
CA VAL A 195 11.11 0.73 -7.07
C VAL A 195 11.05 -0.29 -5.94
N ASP A 196 10.42 -1.44 -6.16
CA ASP A 196 10.32 -2.52 -5.17
C ASP A 196 11.68 -3.15 -4.86
N GLU A 197 12.59 -3.18 -5.84
CA GLU A 197 13.97 -3.64 -5.71
C GLU A 197 14.93 -2.55 -5.17
N GLU A 198 14.41 -1.38 -4.78
CA GLU A 198 15.17 -0.22 -4.29
C GLU A 198 16.22 0.34 -5.29
N LYS A 199 16.18 -0.10 -6.55
CA LYS A 199 17.05 0.42 -7.62
C LYS A 199 16.63 1.84 -8.03
N LEU A 200 15.33 2.13 -7.99
CA LEU A 200 14.76 3.43 -8.25
C LEU A 200 14.09 3.98 -6.98
N SER A 201 14.51 5.16 -6.52
CA SER A 201 13.93 5.73 -5.30
C SER A 201 12.46 6.14 -5.48
N ILE A 202 11.64 5.98 -4.43
CA ILE A 202 10.23 6.40 -4.41
C ILE A 202 10.07 7.87 -4.83
N SER A 203 10.95 8.76 -4.34
CA SER A 203 10.89 10.18 -4.70
C SER A 203 11.21 10.44 -6.17
N ALA A 204 12.19 9.74 -6.74
CA ALA A 204 12.52 9.86 -8.16
C ALA A 204 11.37 9.39 -9.05
N ALA A 205 10.81 8.24 -8.74
CA ALA A 205 9.66 7.67 -9.45
C ALA A 205 8.41 8.56 -9.34
N ALA A 206 8.07 9.00 -8.13
CA ALA A 206 6.87 9.78 -7.87
C ALA A 206 6.94 11.23 -8.35
N ASP A 207 8.11 11.90 -8.19
CA ASP A 207 8.23 13.32 -8.47
C ASP A 207 8.55 13.61 -9.96
N TYR A 208 9.10 12.63 -10.70
CA TYR A 208 9.57 12.83 -12.07
C TYR A 208 8.95 11.90 -13.10
N ILE A 209 8.79 10.61 -12.80
CA ILE A 209 8.40 9.60 -13.79
C ILE A 209 6.89 9.40 -13.82
N SER A 210 6.21 9.48 -12.69
CA SER A 210 4.75 9.22 -12.60
C SER A 210 3.89 10.19 -13.43
N ASP A 211 4.43 11.32 -13.86
CA ASP A 211 3.73 12.31 -14.70
C ASP A 211 3.99 12.10 -16.19
N LEU A 212 4.92 11.21 -16.57
CA LEU A 212 5.17 10.82 -17.95
C LEU A 212 4.01 9.95 -18.45
N SER A 213 3.70 10.05 -19.74
CA SER A 213 2.76 9.14 -20.40
C SER A 213 3.30 7.70 -20.38
N GLU A 214 2.43 6.71 -20.56
CA GLU A 214 2.81 5.29 -20.60
C GLU A 214 3.83 4.99 -21.71
N SER A 215 3.70 5.65 -22.89
CA SER A 215 4.67 5.55 -23.98
C SER A 215 6.04 6.09 -23.57
N GLU A 216 6.10 7.29 -22.96
CA GLU A 216 7.35 7.89 -22.53
C GLU A 216 8.03 7.07 -21.41
N GLN A 217 7.24 6.47 -20.50
CA GLN A 217 7.76 5.54 -19.50
C GLN A 217 8.36 4.28 -20.14
N THR A 218 7.72 3.75 -21.21
CA THR A 218 8.20 2.59 -21.95
C THR A 218 9.50 2.92 -22.67
N ASP A 219 9.59 4.09 -23.32
CA ASP A 219 10.80 4.57 -23.97
C ASP A 219 11.93 4.75 -22.95
N LEU A 220 11.63 5.34 -21.78
CA LEU A 220 12.60 5.50 -20.70
C LEU A 220 13.14 4.15 -20.23
N MET A 221 12.25 3.18 -19.99
CA MET A 221 12.63 1.83 -19.56
C MET A 221 13.51 1.14 -20.60
N THR A 222 13.14 1.24 -21.88
CA THR A 222 13.91 0.67 -23.01
C THR A 222 15.34 1.23 -23.05
N VAL A 223 15.50 2.53 -22.87
CA VAL A 223 16.82 3.17 -22.86
C VAL A 223 17.61 2.81 -21.60
N MET A 224 16.96 2.76 -20.44
CA MET A 224 17.60 2.32 -19.19
C MET A 224 18.16 0.91 -19.31
N ASP A 225 17.39 -0.01 -19.87
CA ASP A 225 17.83 -1.41 -20.10
C ASP A 225 18.97 -1.47 -21.13
N LYS A 226 18.85 -0.75 -22.26
CA LYS A 226 19.87 -0.70 -23.30
C LYS A 226 21.23 -0.21 -22.80
N LEU A 227 21.22 0.82 -21.97
CA LEU A 227 22.43 1.45 -21.44
C LEU A 227 22.86 0.87 -20.09
N ASN A 228 22.03 0.02 -19.48
CA ASN A 228 22.22 -0.53 -18.14
C ASN A 228 22.47 0.59 -17.10
N VAL A 229 21.64 1.63 -17.11
CA VAL A 229 21.79 2.80 -16.22
C VAL A 229 20.47 3.14 -15.53
N ILE A 230 20.58 3.61 -14.28
CA ILE A 230 19.46 4.23 -13.57
C ILE A 230 19.66 5.76 -13.63
N PRO A 231 18.69 6.54 -14.12
CA PRO A 231 18.84 7.98 -14.29
C PRO A 231 18.99 8.70 -12.95
N GLY A 232 19.88 9.68 -12.93
CA GLY A 232 20.04 10.57 -11.79
C GLY A 232 18.98 11.68 -11.76
N ARG A 233 18.87 12.39 -10.63
CA ARG A 233 17.87 13.43 -10.42
C ARG A 233 17.90 14.52 -11.52
N ASP A 234 19.09 14.95 -11.92
CA ASP A 234 19.25 16.02 -12.93
C ASP A 234 18.76 15.54 -14.30
N GLN A 235 19.06 14.29 -14.68
CA GLN A 235 18.58 13.68 -15.89
C GLN A 235 17.05 13.54 -15.87
N LEU A 236 16.46 13.06 -14.78
CA LEU A 236 15.01 12.97 -14.59
C LEU A 236 14.32 14.34 -14.65
N THR A 237 14.95 15.37 -14.09
CA THR A 237 14.43 16.75 -14.17
C THR A 237 14.33 17.22 -15.62
N LYS A 238 15.36 16.95 -16.43
CA LYS A 238 15.37 17.29 -17.86
C LYS A 238 14.34 16.46 -18.63
N ILE A 239 14.27 15.15 -18.40
CA ILE A 239 13.27 14.27 -19.01
C ILE A 239 11.87 14.79 -18.75
N LYS A 240 11.53 15.11 -17.49
CA LYS A 240 10.23 15.69 -17.13
C LYS A 240 9.98 17.04 -17.82
N GLN A 241 11.00 17.87 -18.01
CA GLN A 241 10.86 19.14 -18.73
C GLN A 241 10.56 18.90 -20.20
N TYR A 242 11.33 18.03 -20.90
CA TYR A 242 11.08 17.69 -22.30
C TYR A 242 9.69 17.06 -22.51
N SER A 243 9.20 16.24 -21.58
CA SER A 243 7.85 15.70 -21.61
C SER A 243 6.79 16.80 -21.51
N LYS A 244 6.96 17.76 -20.59
CA LYS A 244 6.03 18.91 -20.46
C LYS A 244 6.01 19.78 -21.73
N ASP A 245 7.14 19.92 -22.40
CA ASP A 245 7.29 20.69 -23.61
C ASP A 245 6.78 19.91 -24.87
N GLY A 246 6.35 18.64 -24.68
CA GLY A 246 5.89 17.77 -25.77
C GLY A 246 6.98 17.36 -26.77
N THR A 247 8.24 17.45 -26.35
CA THR A 247 9.42 17.20 -27.20
C THR A 247 10.24 15.98 -26.76
N LEU A 248 9.75 15.24 -25.77
CA LEU A 248 10.43 14.03 -25.30
C LEU A 248 10.29 12.91 -26.33
N THR A 249 11.45 12.41 -26.80
CA THR A 249 11.56 11.27 -27.71
C THR A 249 12.59 10.29 -27.16
N ILE A 250 12.56 9.05 -27.63
CA ILE A 250 13.53 8.02 -27.23
C ILE A 250 14.98 8.45 -27.49
N THR A 251 15.23 9.19 -28.59
CA THR A 251 16.56 9.73 -28.92
C THR A 251 17.02 10.82 -27.94
N VAL A 252 16.09 11.65 -27.45
CA VAL A 252 16.37 12.65 -26.41
C VAL A 252 16.69 11.96 -25.08
N ILE A 253 15.91 10.92 -24.71
CA ILE A 253 16.18 10.14 -23.50
C ILE A 253 17.56 9.48 -23.60
N GLU A 254 17.88 8.86 -24.73
CA GLU A 254 19.18 8.22 -24.95
C GLU A 254 20.34 9.24 -24.86
N ALA A 255 20.21 10.41 -25.46
CA ALA A 255 21.21 11.47 -25.35
C ALA A 255 21.41 11.95 -23.91
N LEU A 256 20.31 12.11 -23.15
CA LEU A 256 20.36 12.54 -21.75
C LEU A 256 20.97 11.48 -20.83
N LEU A 257 20.73 10.20 -21.07
CA LEU A 257 21.25 9.11 -20.24
C LEU A 257 22.67 8.70 -20.63
N SER A 258 23.08 8.90 -21.90
CA SER A 258 24.45 8.67 -22.37
C SER A 258 25.43 9.77 -21.98
N ALA A 259 24.96 10.98 -21.65
CA ALA A 259 25.82 12.05 -21.18
C ALA A 259 26.46 11.66 -19.83
N GLU A 260 27.80 11.64 -19.79
CA GLU A 260 28.55 11.27 -18.59
C GLU A 260 28.10 12.09 -17.38
N ARG A 261 27.90 11.43 -16.24
CA ARG A 261 27.71 12.12 -14.96
C ARG A 261 28.96 12.94 -14.72
N PRO A 262 28.87 14.26 -14.47
CA PRO A 262 30.04 15.01 -14.04
C PRO A 262 30.58 14.28 -12.80
N ALA A 263 31.89 13.93 -12.85
CA ALA A 263 32.55 13.23 -11.76
C ALA A 263 32.26 13.98 -10.45
N ALA A 264 31.81 13.28 -9.43
CA ALA A 264 31.57 13.87 -8.13
C ALA A 264 32.86 14.56 -7.68
N VAL A 265 32.86 15.90 -7.57
CA VAL A 265 33.98 16.66 -7.06
C VAL A 265 34.16 16.24 -5.61
N GLN A 266 35.17 15.42 -5.36
CA GLN A 266 35.62 15.13 -4.00
C GLN A 266 36.17 16.44 -3.41
N VAL A 267 35.35 17.13 -2.62
CA VAL A 267 35.84 18.26 -1.80
C VAL A 267 36.66 17.62 -0.66
N VAL A 268 37.97 17.54 -0.87
CA VAL A 268 38.92 17.18 0.18
C VAL A 268 39.02 18.38 1.12
N PHE A 269 38.33 18.34 2.25
CA PHE A 269 38.56 19.24 3.35
C PHE A 269 39.95 18.96 3.94
N LYS A 270 40.96 19.77 3.60
CA LYS A 270 42.21 19.81 4.38
C LYS A 270 41.91 20.45 5.73
N LEU A 271 41.80 19.64 6.76
CA LEU A 271 41.87 20.11 8.14
C LEU A 271 43.26 20.68 8.35
N SER A 272 43.36 22.00 8.45
CA SER A 272 44.57 22.68 8.93
C SER A 272 44.67 22.40 10.43
N THR A 273 45.69 21.67 10.83
CA THR A 273 46.09 21.48 12.25
C THR A 273 46.49 22.84 12.81
N PRO A 274 45.94 23.33 13.94
CA PRO A 274 46.49 24.49 14.62
C PRO A 274 47.81 24.13 15.33
N ILE A 275 48.76 25.04 15.19
CA ILE A 275 50.08 25.02 15.91
C ILE A 275 49.85 25.28 17.40
#